data_7bb41774b86a8bdd7b534ca7feae4050
#
_entry.id   7bb41774b86a8bdd7b534ca7feae4050
#
_cell.length_a   1.000
_cell.length_b   1.000
_cell.length_c   1.000
_cell.angle_alpha   90.00
_cell.angle_beta   90.00
_cell.angle_gamma   90.00
#
_symmetry.space_group_name_H-M   'P 1'
#
loop_
_entity.id
_entity.type
_entity.pdbx_description
1 polymer ?
#
loop_
_entity_poly.entity_id
_entity_poly.type
_entity_poly.pdbx_seq_one_letter_code
_entity_poly.pdbx_strand_id
1 'polypeptide(L)'
;MHQLSRINPTHRLHLAASLAGAMLLFAGCATAPMAPTASLNEAKLAIQAAEKNDASHYAGAELDEARQKLIQADKAVVSEDMVRAKQLAQESTVTAKLAAARTEATKAKAVNDEMSRGADALIEEMQRAGDQQ
;
A
#
# COMPACT_ATOMS: atom_id res chain seq x y z
N MET A 1 -53.20 19.80 50.92
CA MET A 1 -54.02 18.70 50.31
C MET A 1 -53.19 18.06 49.22
N HIS A 2 -52.51 16.97 49.56
CA HIS A 2 -51.67 16.23 48.62
C HIS A 2 -52.50 15.18 47.91
N GLN A 3 -52.75 15.33 46.61
CA GLN A 3 -53.31 14.29 45.76
C GLN A 3 -52.11 13.43 45.28
N LEU A 4 -51.93 12.28 45.96
CA LEU A 4 -51.05 11.21 45.49
C LEU A 4 -51.73 10.48 44.32
N SER A 5 -51.35 10.81 43.12
CA SER A 5 -51.75 10.09 41.92
C SER A 5 -51.28 8.64 42.02
N ARG A 6 -52.24 7.72 42.18
CA ARG A 6 -52.02 6.26 42.15
C ARG A 6 -51.62 5.86 40.71
N ILE A 7 -50.35 5.73 40.48
CA ILE A 7 -49.85 5.13 39.22
C ILE A 7 -50.10 3.63 39.28
N ASN A 8 -50.98 3.16 38.43
CA ASN A 8 -51.38 1.77 38.33
C ASN A 8 -50.16 0.86 38.04
N PRO A 9 -49.95 -0.22 38.81
CA PRO A 9 -48.81 -1.12 38.64
C PRO A 9 -48.79 -1.84 37.28
N THR A 10 -49.94 -1.96 36.62
CA THR A 10 -50.05 -2.59 35.30
C THR A 10 -49.35 -1.82 34.18
N HIS A 11 -49.28 -0.46 34.24
CA HIS A 11 -48.55 0.34 33.24
C HIS A 11 -47.04 0.22 33.34
N ARG A 12 -46.49 -0.11 34.51
CA ARG A 12 -45.04 -0.33 34.68
C ARG A 12 -44.60 -1.67 34.09
N LEU A 13 -45.47 -2.66 34.05
CA LEU A 13 -45.15 -3.96 33.47
C LEU A 13 -45.06 -3.89 31.92
N HIS A 14 -45.93 -3.08 31.29
CA HIS A 14 -45.92 -2.93 29.84
C HIS A 14 -44.76 -2.03 29.32
N LEU A 15 -44.33 -1.03 30.09
CA LEU A 15 -43.20 -0.21 29.79
C LEU A 15 -41.86 -0.96 29.90
N ALA A 16 -41.72 -1.88 30.87
CA ALA A 16 -40.53 -2.71 31.01
C ALA A 16 -40.40 -3.76 29.88
N ALA A 17 -41.54 -4.32 29.43
CA ALA A 17 -41.56 -5.31 28.35
C ALA A 17 -41.24 -4.70 26.98
N SER A 18 -41.61 -3.44 26.73
CA SER A 18 -41.33 -2.77 25.45
C SER A 18 -39.87 -2.32 25.30
N LEU A 19 -39.14 -2.03 26.40
CA LEU A 19 -37.69 -1.73 26.34
C LEU A 19 -36.84 -2.97 26.08
N ALA A 20 -37.23 -4.15 26.53
CA ALA A 20 -36.51 -5.39 26.31
C ALA A 20 -36.58 -5.87 24.83
N GLY A 21 -37.68 -5.54 24.13
CA GLY A 21 -37.87 -5.92 22.72
C GLY A 21 -37.08 -5.08 21.72
N ALA A 22 -36.69 -3.85 22.07
CA ALA A 22 -35.95 -2.93 21.17
C ALA A 22 -34.44 -3.21 21.08
N MET A 23 -33.89 -3.97 22.02
CA MET A 23 -32.43 -4.27 22.05
C MET A 23 -31.98 -5.47 21.18
N LEU A 24 -32.93 -6.22 20.62
CA LEU A 24 -32.62 -7.44 19.85
C LEU A 24 -32.50 -7.23 18.35
N LEU A 25 -32.66 -6.00 17.81
CA LEU A 25 -32.68 -5.74 16.39
C LEU A 25 -31.32 -5.23 15.82
N PHE A 26 -30.27 -5.11 16.65
CA PHE A 26 -28.90 -4.75 16.19
C PHE A 26 -28.00 -5.97 16.03
N ALA A 27 -28.51 -7.15 15.75
CA ALA A 27 -27.73 -8.22 15.18
C ALA A 27 -27.44 -7.86 13.72
N GLY A 28 -26.68 -6.76 13.50
CA GLY A 28 -26.14 -6.44 12.18
C GLY A 28 -25.29 -7.61 11.72
N CYS A 29 -25.63 -8.21 10.58
CA CYS A 29 -24.77 -9.16 9.90
C CYS A 29 -23.40 -8.50 9.71
N ALA A 30 -22.44 -8.79 10.58
CA ALA A 30 -21.05 -8.51 10.33
C ALA A 30 -20.64 -9.42 9.17
N THR A 31 -20.79 -8.91 7.93
CA THR A 31 -20.23 -9.56 6.75
C THR A 31 -18.73 -9.62 6.99
N ALA A 32 -18.15 -10.81 7.03
CA ALA A 32 -16.72 -10.99 7.17
C ALA A 32 -16.00 -10.14 6.11
N PRO A 33 -15.04 -9.28 6.49
CA PRO A 33 -14.38 -8.41 5.54
C PRO A 33 -13.68 -9.26 4.47
N MET A 34 -14.00 -8.98 3.21
CA MET A 34 -13.42 -9.70 2.07
C MET A 34 -11.93 -9.39 1.94
N ALA A 35 -11.12 -10.43 1.69
CA ALA A 35 -9.67 -10.27 1.48
C ALA A 35 -9.38 -9.30 0.33
N PRO A 36 -8.39 -8.39 0.45
CA PRO A 36 -8.06 -7.35 -0.54
C PRO A 36 -7.24 -7.93 -1.70
N THR A 37 -7.79 -8.94 -2.38
CA THR A 37 -7.09 -9.70 -3.44
C THR A 37 -6.58 -8.82 -4.58
N ALA A 38 -7.31 -7.79 -4.96
CA ALA A 38 -6.89 -6.85 -5.98
C ALA A 38 -5.59 -6.10 -5.58
N SER A 39 -5.53 -5.57 -4.35
CA SER A 39 -4.34 -4.86 -3.85
C SER A 39 -3.14 -5.80 -3.69
N LEU A 40 -3.35 -7.04 -3.23
CA LEU A 40 -2.30 -8.05 -3.12
C LEU A 40 -1.74 -8.44 -4.49
N ASN A 41 -2.59 -8.61 -5.48
CA ASN A 41 -2.17 -8.90 -6.85
C ASN A 41 -1.43 -7.72 -7.48
N GLU A 42 -1.89 -6.48 -7.26
CA GLU A 42 -1.18 -5.29 -7.75
C GLU A 42 0.23 -5.20 -7.15
N ALA A 43 0.39 -5.47 -5.85
CA ALA A 43 1.69 -5.50 -5.19
C ALA A 43 2.63 -6.56 -5.80
N LYS A 44 2.13 -7.77 -6.03
CA LYS A 44 2.90 -8.83 -6.69
C LYS A 44 3.36 -8.43 -8.09
N LEU A 45 2.47 -7.85 -8.88
CA LEU A 45 2.80 -7.38 -10.22
C LEU A 45 3.81 -6.24 -10.22
N ALA A 46 3.69 -5.30 -9.28
CA ALA A 46 4.64 -4.19 -9.13
C ALA A 46 6.06 -4.67 -8.75
N ILE A 47 6.16 -5.64 -7.83
CA ILE A 47 7.43 -6.28 -7.46
C ILE A 47 8.04 -6.97 -8.69
N GLN A 48 7.27 -7.78 -9.41
CA GLN A 48 7.74 -8.46 -10.62
C GLN A 48 8.21 -7.48 -11.70
N ALA A 49 7.52 -6.36 -11.87
CA ALA A 49 7.93 -5.31 -12.82
C ALA A 49 9.26 -4.67 -12.41
N ALA A 50 9.46 -4.38 -11.11
CA ALA A 50 10.72 -3.86 -10.59
C ALA A 50 11.87 -4.86 -10.78
N GLU A 51 11.63 -6.14 -10.52
CA GLU A 51 12.61 -7.23 -10.75
C GLU A 51 13.04 -7.32 -12.21
N LYS A 52 12.08 -7.27 -13.15
CA LYS A 52 12.36 -7.27 -14.60
C LYS A 52 13.19 -6.08 -15.05
N ASN A 53 13.12 -4.97 -14.34
CA ASN A 53 13.90 -3.76 -14.59
C ASN A 53 15.27 -3.78 -13.92
N ASP A 54 15.72 -4.90 -13.36
CA ASP A 54 16.97 -5.07 -12.59
C ASP A 54 17.02 -4.27 -11.28
N ALA A 55 15.87 -4.00 -10.65
CA ALA A 55 15.82 -3.27 -9.38
C ALA A 55 16.62 -3.97 -8.26
N SER A 56 16.77 -5.28 -8.31
CA SER A 56 17.63 -6.03 -7.40
C SER A 56 19.09 -5.57 -7.40
N HIS A 57 19.58 -5.04 -8.53
CA HIS A 57 20.94 -4.51 -8.67
C HIS A 57 21.03 -3.01 -8.31
N TYR A 58 20.06 -2.21 -8.74
CA TYR A 58 20.13 -0.75 -8.66
C TYR A 58 19.34 -0.14 -7.50
N ALA A 59 18.33 -0.86 -6.98
CA ALA A 59 17.41 -0.40 -5.93
C ALA A 59 16.99 -1.58 -5.03
N GLY A 60 17.96 -2.44 -4.66
CA GLY A 60 17.70 -3.68 -3.92
C GLY A 60 17.04 -3.45 -2.57
N ALA A 61 17.41 -2.39 -1.85
CA ALA A 61 16.82 -2.08 -0.54
C ALA A 61 15.31 -1.79 -0.63
N GLU A 62 14.89 -0.99 -1.61
CA GLU A 62 13.49 -0.67 -1.84
C GLU A 62 12.71 -1.90 -2.32
N LEU A 63 13.33 -2.72 -3.16
CA LEU A 63 12.70 -3.96 -3.62
C LEU A 63 12.47 -4.95 -2.48
N ASP A 64 13.46 -5.11 -1.59
CA ASP A 64 13.33 -5.97 -0.41
C ASP A 64 12.32 -5.43 0.59
N GLU A 65 12.25 -4.10 0.80
CA GLU A 65 11.21 -3.48 1.60
C GLU A 65 9.81 -3.76 1.02
N ALA A 66 9.64 -3.65 -0.30
CA ALA A 66 8.37 -3.96 -0.95
C ALA A 66 7.95 -5.41 -0.72
N ARG A 67 8.87 -6.36 -0.85
CA ARG A 67 8.63 -7.78 -0.58
C ARG A 67 8.23 -8.03 0.88
N GLN A 68 8.92 -7.38 1.84
CA GLN A 68 8.60 -7.51 3.26
C GLN A 68 7.20 -6.98 3.59
N LYS A 69 6.79 -5.86 2.99
CA LYS A 69 5.43 -5.33 3.13
C LYS A 69 4.37 -6.28 2.58
N LEU A 70 4.62 -6.92 1.44
CA LEU A 70 3.73 -7.93 0.88
C LEU A 70 3.59 -9.15 1.80
N ILE A 71 4.70 -9.64 2.37
CA ILE A 71 4.68 -10.74 3.35
C ILE A 71 3.86 -10.35 4.59
N GLN A 72 3.99 -9.12 5.07
CA GLN A 72 3.19 -8.62 6.19
C GLN A 72 1.70 -8.48 5.82
N ALA A 73 1.39 -8.09 4.57
CA ALA A 73 0.02 -8.04 4.07
C ALA A 73 -0.62 -9.44 4.06
N ASP A 74 0.10 -10.45 3.57
CA ASP A 74 -0.37 -11.84 3.58
C ASP A 74 -0.57 -12.36 5.03
N LYS A 75 0.29 -12.00 5.97
CA LYS A 75 0.10 -12.33 7.40
C LYS A 75 -1.14 -11.64 7.99
N ALA A 76 -1.42 -10.40 7.61
CA ALA A 76 -2.61 -9.68 8.04
C ALA A 76 -3.90 -10.32 7.50
N VAL A 77 -3.86 -10.88 6.27
CA VAL A 77 -4.98 -11.69 5.74
C VAL A 77 -5.23 -12.93 6.61
N VAL A 78 -4.18 -13.63 7.00
CA VAL A 78 -4.29 -14.84 7.86
C VAL A 78 -4.87 -14.49 9.24
N SER A 79 -4.55 -13.30 9.76
CA SER A 79 -5.12 -12.80 11.02
C SER A 79 -6.46 -12.07 10.88
N GLU A 80 -7.08 -12.15 9.69
CA GLU A 80 -8.36 -11.52 9.36
C GLU A 80 -8.38 -9.97 9.49
N ASP A 81 -7.21 -9.32 9.59
CA ASP A 81 -7.08 -7.87 9.56
C ASP A 81 -7.01 -7.36 8.11
N MET A 82 -8.16 -7.35 7.45
CA MET A 82 -8.26 -7.00 6.03
C MET A 82 -7.95 -5.54 5.73
N VAL A 83 -8.16 -4.64 6.70
CA VAL A 83 -7.82 -3.22 6.56
C VAL A 83 -6.30 -3.07 6.51
N ARG A 84 -5.60 -3.66 7.45
CA ARG A 84 -4.14 -3.66 7.51
C ARG A 84 -3.53 -4.39 6.31
N ALA A 85 -4.10 -5.52 5.90
CA ALA A 85 -3.67 -6.26 4.70
C ALA A 85 -3.71 -5.37 3.45
N LYS A 86 -4.82 -4.63 3.26
CA LYS A 86 -4.96 -3.69 2.15
C LYS A 86 -3.92 -2.57 2.19
N GLN A 87 -3.72 -1.95 3.36
CA GLN A 87 -2.74 -0.88 3.53
C GLN A 87 -1.32 -1.35 3.19
N LEU A 88 -0.90 -2.48 3.77
CA LEU A 88 0.42 -3.05 3.54
C LEU A 88 0.65 -3.44 2.08
N ALA A 89 -0.38 -3.99 1.40
CA ALA A 89 -0.31 -4.30 -0.02
C ALA A 89 -0.16 -3.03 -0.88
N GLN A 90 -0.88 -1.97 -0.56
CA GLN A 90 -0.74 -0.68 -1.24
C GLN A 90 0.64 -0.05 -1.01
N GLU A 91 1.15 -0.08 0.23
CA GLU A 91 2.50 0.37 0.54
C GLU A 91 3.55 -0.45 -0.22
N SER A 92 3.40 -1.78 -0.29
CA SER A 92 4.26 -2.65 -1.08
C SER A 92 4.29 -2.23 -2.55
N THR A 93 3.12 -1.97 -3.14
CA THR A 93 2.98 -1.48 -4.51
C THR A 93 3.77 -0.19 -4.75
N VAL A 94 3.60 0.80 -3.86
CA VAL A 94 4.29 2.09 -3.99
C VAL A 94 5.80 1.94 -3.83
N THR A 95 6.24 1.13 -2.88
CA THR A 95 7.68 0.88 -2.64
C THR A 95 8.31 0.13 -3.83
N ALA A 96 7.62 -0.83 -4.43
CA ALA A 96 8.09 -1.51 -5.64
C ALA A 96 8.17 -0.57 -6.86
N LYS A 97 7.19 0.31 -7.05
CA LYS A 97 7.23 1.36 -8.09
C LYS A 97 8.39 2.34 -7.85
N LEU A 98 8.70 2.67 -6.60
CA LEU A 98 9.87 3.48 -6.26
C LEU A 98 11.18 2.77 -6.65
N ALA A 99 11.30 1.47 -6.35
CA ALA A 99 12.46 0.67 -6.75
C ALA A 99 12.67 0.70 -8.27
N ALA A 100 11.60 0.52 -9.05
CA ALA A 100 11.65 0.59 -10.50
C ALA A 100 12.10 1.98 -10.99
N ALA A 101 11.51 3.05 -10.46
CA ALA A 101 11.84 4.42 -10.86
C ALA A 101 13.30 4.80 -10.50
N ARG A 102 13.80 4.38 -9.33
CA ARG A 102 15.22 4.58 -8.96
C ARG A 102 16.17 3.83 -9.87
N THR A 103 15.81 2.62 -10.26
CA THR A 103 16.56 1.83 -11.22
C THR A 103 16.68 2.55 -12.56
N GLU A 104 15.57 3.03 -13.11
CA GLU A 104 15.56 3.78 -14.36
C GLU A 104 16.38 5.07 -14.26
N ALA A 105 16.24 5.82 -13.18
CA ALA A 105 17.02 7.04 -12.96
C ALA A 105 18.52 6.75 -12.88
N THR A 106 18.94 5.67 -12.22
CA THR A 106 20.35 5.28 -12.12
C THR A 106 20.91 4.85 -13.48
N LYS A 107 20.15 4.05 -14.24
CA LYS A 107 20.53 3.65 -15.60
C LYS A 107 20.64 4.86 -16.54
N ALA A 108 19.67 5.78 -16.50
CA ALA A 108 19.68 7.00 -17.30
C ALA A 108 20.88 7.89 -16.95
N LYS A 109 21.20 8.02 -15.66
CA LYS A 109 22.39 8.76 -15.22
C LYS A 109 23.67 8.14 -15.78
N ALA A 110 23.82 6.83 -15.71
CA ALA A 110 25.00 6.14 -16.23
C ALA A 110 25.18 6.37 -17.74
N VAL A 111 24.09 6.30 -18.52
CA VAL A 111 24.12 6.59 -19.96
C VAL A 111 24.51 8.05 -20.23
N ASN A 112 23.92 9.00 -19.50
CA ASN A 112 24.26 10.42 -19.65
C ASN A 112 25.71 10.72 -19.31
N ASP A 113 26.24 10.11 -18.24
CA ASP A 113 27.66 10.25 -17.85
C ASP A 113 28.60 9.67 -18.93
N GLU A 114 28.19 8.58 -19.59
CA GLU A 114 28.96 7.98 -20.69
C GLU A 114 28.92 8.86 -21.95
N MET A 115 27.75 9.36 -22.31
CA MET A 115 27.60 10.28 -23.44
C MET A 115 28.41 11.57 -23.25
N SER A 116 28.41 12.13 -22.03
CA SER A 116 29.22 13.32 -21.72
C SER A 116 30.69 13.05 -21.90
N ARG A 117 31.20 11.94 -21.36
CA ARG A 117 32.61 11.54 -21.52
C ARG A 117 32.99 11.32 -22.99
N GLY A 118 32.08 10.71 -23.76
CA GLY A 118 32.29 10.52 -25.20
C GLY A 118 32.36 11.85 -25.98
N ALA A 119 31.48 12.80 -25.63
CA ALA A 119 31.49 14.13 -26.21
C ALA A 119 32.79 14.90 -25.88
N ASP A 120 33.23 14.86 -24.63
CA ASP A 120 34.48 15.51 -24.20
C ASP A 120 35.68 14.93 -24.91
N ALA A 121 35.75 13.60 -25.05
CA ALA A 121 36.83 12.95 -25.81
C ALA A 121 36.85 13.33 -27.30
N LEU A 122 35.68 13.49 -27.92
CA LEU A 122 35.55 13.92 -29.30
C LEU A 122 36.01 15.37 -29.48
N ILE A 123 35.65 16.26 -28.55
CA ILE A 123 36.10 17.66 -28.54
C ILE A 123 37.63 17.72 -28.44
N GLU A 124 38.24 16.95 -27.55
CA GLU A 124 39.71 16.88 -27.39
C GLU A 124 40.38 16.40 -28.68
N GLU A 125 39.83 15.38 -29.33
CA GLU A 125 40.38 14.88 -30.58
C GLU A 125 40.27 15.90 -31.71
N MET A 126 39.15 16.61 -31.82
CA MET A 126 38.99 17.70 -32.81
C MET A 126 39.98 18.84 -32.59
N GLN A 127 40.25 19.23 -31.36
CA GLN A 127 41.25 20.25 -31.03
C GLN A 127 42.65 19.80 -31.44
N ARG A 128 43.00 18.54 -31.09
CA ARG A 128 44.30 17.97 -31.47
C ARG A 128 44.49 17.89 -32.97
N ALA A 129 43.46 17.55 -33.73
CA ALA A 129 43.51 17.50 -35.19
C ALA A 129 43.61 18.90 -35.81
N GLY A 130 42.99 19.93 -35.21
CA GLY A 130 43.08 21.31 -35.63
C GLY A 130 44.48 21.91 -35.44
N ASP A 131 45.16 21.55 -34.35
CA ASP A 131 46.51 22.05 -34.04
C ASP A 131 47.60 21.44 -34.94
N GLN A 132 47.30 20.40 -35.71
CA GLN A 132 48.22 19.73 -36.62
C GLN A 132 48.17 20.25 -38.08
N GLN A 133 47.29 21.21 -38.37
CA GLN A 133 47.14 21.85 -39.67
C GLN A 133 47.81 23.25 -39.73
#